data_db2125ef4fcc80a3a21aa3221fb03e2c
#
_entry.id   db2125ef4fcc80a3a21aa3221fb03e2c
#
_cell.length_a   1.000
_cell.length_b   1.000
_cell.length_c   1.000
_cell.angle_alpha   90.00
_cell.angle_beta   90.00
_cell.angle_gamma   90.00
#
_symmetry.space_group_name_H-M   'P 1'
#
loop_
_entity.id
_entity.type
_entity.pdbx_description
1 polymer ?
#
loop_
_entity_poly.entity_id
_entity_poly.type
_entity_poly.pdbx_seq_one_letter_code
_entity_poly.pdbx_strand_id
1 'polypeptide(L)'
;MDEAVDILDRRLLERTVRELVPGGPVLPQAETAEVVADLREAAQTAVDLVLDVMRLPQEQADAARTRAAAGPVLVVDRLGWTKATGQSLTAMVDGALPPQARSALESGRIPNTLETAAVLAVLSTRVLGQFDPFGGGPHPAGSGRLLLVAPTVAQTEAALDVPPRDFRLWVALHESTHRMQFAAAPWLRDHLSALLTTLLGEDASLTSPVALGPILRRLPEILRGETELLDVLTGPETREVLDRIVAVMSLLEGHADVVMDAVGTSVIPSLPTIRARFENRRDEGVGPGGAIGRLLGMDAKLRQYREGAAFVRAVVREAGHEGLARVFESPQALPTPEEIGRPQLWLDRNRAVAGDAADTPGAADSVGTGDTRDSADPA
;
A
#
# COMPACT_ATOMS: atom_id res chain seq x y z
N MET A 1 7.27 24.92 22.08
CA MET A 1 6.86 23.50 22.27
C MET A 1 5.43 23.46 21.81
N ASP A 2 5.27 23.38 20.46
CA ASP A 2 3.95 23.32 19.84
C ASP A 2 3.31 21.97 20.25
N GLU A 3 2.23 22.07 20.96
CA GLU A 3 1.38 20.93 21.29
C GLU A 3 0.83 20.40 19.97
N ALA A 4 1.27 19.21 19.57
CA ALA A 4 0.81 18.58 18.34
C ALA A 4 -0.71 18.45 18.44
N VAL A 5 -1.43 19.22 17.63
CA VAL A 5 -2.88 19.23 17.63
C VAL A 5 -3.37 17.98 16.98
N ASP A 6 -3.93 17.07 17.77
CA ASP A 6 -4.54 15.82 17.31
C ASP A 6 -5.83 16.15 16.54
N ILE A 7 -5.83 15.93 15.22
CA ILE A 7 -7.00 16.13 14.32
C ILE A 7 -8.15 15.18 14.70
N LEU A 8 -7.84 14.03 15.25
CA LEU A 8 -8.78 13.07 15.79
C LEU A 8 -8.64 13.01 17.32
N ASP A 9 -9.75 12.95 18.04
CA ASP A 9 -9.76 12.66 19.46
C ASP A 9 -9.48 11.18 19.70
N ARG A 10 -8.24 10.83 20.06
CA ARG A 10 -7.82 9.43 20.27
C ARG A 10 -8.67 8.71 21.30
N ARG A 11 -9.06 9.38 22.39
CA ARG A 11 -9.88 8.75 23.45
C ARG A 11 -11.31 8.49 22.98
N LEU A 12 -11.86 9.44 22.23
CA LEU A 12 -13.18 9.29 21.62
C LEU A 12 -13.13 8.20 20.54
N LEU A 13 -12.12 8.21 19.66
CA LEU A 13 -11.93 7.17 18.64
C LEU A 13 -11.86 5.79 19.28
N GLU A 14 -10.99 5.58 20.28
CA GLU A 14 -10.84 4.29 20.96
C GLU A 14 -12.12 3.82 21.66
N ARG A 15 -12.88 4.73 22.25
CA ARG A 15 -14.16 4.40 22.87
C ARG A 15 -15.18 4.00 21.84
N THR A 16 -15.34 4.81 20.80
CA THR A 16 -16.34 4.60 19.75
C THR A 16 -16.07 3.32 18.97
N VAL A 17 -14.81 3.05 18.57
CA VAL A 17 -14.48 1.81 17.86
C VAL A 17 -14.69 0.58 18.74
N ARG A 18 -14.47 0.69 20.07
CA ARG A 18 -14.72 -0.42 21.00
C ARG A 18 -16.22 -0.81 21.07
N GLU A 19 -17.09 0.17 20.88
CA GLU A 19 -18.54 -0.05 20.87
C GLU A 19 -19.04 -0.52 19.50
N LEU A 20 -18.45 0.00 18.42
CA LEU A 20 -18.91 -0.25 17.06
C LEU A 20 -18.28 -1.48 16.41
N VAL A 21 -17.04 -1.85 16.77
CA VAL A 21 -16.32 -2.97 16.14
C VAL A 21 -16.92 -4.29 16.60
N PRO A 22 -17.51 -5.07 15.68
CA PRO A 22 -18.09 -6.37 16.05
C PRO A 22 -16.98 -7.36 16.40
N GLY A 23 -17.24 -8.21 17.37
CA GLY A 23 -16.38 -9.34 17.70
C GLY A 23 -16.16 -10.24 16.48
N GLY A 24 -15.04 -10.97 16.48
CA GLY A 24 -14.79 -12.01 15.50
C GLY A 24 -15.56 -13.31 15.82
N PRO A 25 -15.31 -14.38 15.07
CA PRO A 25 -15.82 -15.71 15.41
C PRO A 25 -15.33 -16.12 16.82
N VAL A 26 -16.21 -16.75 17.58
CA VAL A 26 -15.84 -17.31 18.89
C VAL A 26 -15.22 -18.68 18.64
N LEU A 27 -13.91 -18.77 18.73
CA LEU A 27 -13.15 -19.99 18.58
C LEU A 27 -12.66 -20.51 19.94
N PRO A 28 -12.48 -21.84 20.10
CA PRO A 28 -11.75 -22.40 21.23
C PRO A 28 -10.35 -21.78 21.36
N GLN A 29 -9.84 -21.71 22.59
CA GLN A 29 -8.53 -21.09 22.83
C GLN A 29 -7.40 -21.76 22.03
N ALA A 30 -7.44 -23.09 21.90
CA ALA A 30 -6.45 -23.84 21.12
C ALA A 30 -6.47 -23.46 19.63
N GLU A 31 -7.65 -23.35 19.01
CA GLU A 31 -7.81 -22.94 17.62
C GLU A 31 -7.38 -21.48 17.42
N THR A 32 -7.72 -20.60 18.36
CA THR A 32 -7.25 -19.20 18.32
C THR A 32 -5.73 -19.14 18.34
N ALA A 33 -5.07 -19.94 19.20
CA ALA A 33 -3.62 -20.01 19.29
C ALA A 33 -3.00 -20.55 17.98
N GLU A 34 -3.63 -21.55 17.35
CA GLU A 34 -3.21 -22.11 16.08
C GLU A 34 -3.31 -21.06 14.95
N VAL A 35 -4.43 -20.34 14.83
CA VAL A 35 -4.58 -19.25 13.83
C VAL A 35 -3.46 -18.22 13.99
N VAL A 36 -3.16 -17.80 15.20
CA VAL A 36 -2.11 -16.81 15.48
C VAL A 36 -0.73 -17.35 15.13
N ALA A 37 -0.44 -18.61 15.48
CA ALA A 37 0.84 -19.25 15.18
C ALA A 37 1.06 -19.39 13.66
N ASP A 38 0.05 -19.91 12.95
CA ASP A 38 0.11 -20.10 11.49
C ASP A 38 0.29 -18.77 10.75
N LEU A 39 -0.42 -17.70 11.17
CA LEU A 39 -0.26 -16.38 10.54
C LEU A 39 1.15 -15.80 10.76
N ARG A 40 1.76 -16.03 11.92
CA ARG A 40 3.15 -15.63 12.17
C ARG A 40 4.14 -16.39 11.32
N GLU A 41 3.98 -17.72 11.23
CA GLU A 41 4.78 -18.59 10.38
C GLU A 41 4.64 -18.21 8.91
N ALA A 42 3.40 -18.01 8.45
CA ALA A 42 3.10 -17.60 7.09
C ALA A 42 3.76 -16.26 6.73
N ALA A 43 3.74 -15.27 7.63
CA ALA A 43 4.38 -13.97 7.40
C ALA A 43 5.92 -14.07 7.34
N GLN A 44 6.54 -15.02 8.03
CA GLN A 44 7.97 -15.29 7.93
C GLN A 44 8.31 -15.97 6.60
N THR A 45 7.58 -17.03 6.26
CA THR A 45 7.76 -17.78 5.00
C THR A 45 7.53 -16.90 3.77
N ALA A 46 6.55 -16.01 3.83
CA ALA A 46 6.19 -15.13 2.72
C ALA A 46 7.33 -14.21 2.26
N VAL A 47 8.22 -13.78 3.15
CA VAL A 47 9.35 -12.88 2.79
C VAL A 47 10.23 -13.50 1.73
N ASP A 48 10.65 -14.73 1.92
CA ASP A 48 11.55 -15.43 0.99
C ASP A 48 10.83 -15.72 -0.33
N LEU A 49 9.60 -16.21 -0.26
CA LEU A 49 8.78 -16.48 -1.45
C LEU A 49 8.55 -15.23 -2.31
N VAL A 50 8.30 -14.08 -1.67
CA VAL A 50 8.13 -12.81 -2.38
C VAL A 50 9.42 -12.36 -3.04
N LEU A 51 10.56 -12.40 -2.33
CA LEU A 51 11.86 -12.04 -2.88
C LEU A 51 12.27 -12.94 -4.06
N ASP A 52 11.98 -14.23 -3.97
CA ASP A 52 12.24 -15.19 -5.05
C ASP A 52 11.47 -14.83 -6.33
N VAL A 53 10.24 -14.30 -6.20
CA VAL A 53 9.46 -13.84 -7.35
C VAL A 53 9.91 -12.47 -7.83
N MET A 54 10.22 -11.54 -6.92
CA MET A 54 10.59 -10.15 -7.28
C MET A 54 11.87 -10.06 -8.12
N ARG A 55 12.78 -11.03 -8.01
CA ARG A 55 14.04 -11.08 -8.77
C ARG A 55 14.86 -9.79 -8.67
N LEU A 56 14.88 -9.17 -7.50
CA LEU A 56 15.71 -8.00 -7.24
C LEU A 56 17.21 -8.36 -7.38
N PRO A 57 18.08 -7.40 -7.75
CA PRO A 57 19.53 -7.56 -7.59
C PRO A 57 19.86 -7.97 -6.15
N GLN A 58 20.84 -8.87 -5.97
CA GLN A 58 21.13 -9.51 -4.68
C GLN A 58 21.35 -8.50 -3.56
N GLU A 59 22.12 -7.46 -3.79
CA GLU A 59 22.37 -6.40 -2.80
C GLU A 59 21.07 -5.67 -2.39
N GLN A 60 20.18 -5.39 -3.36
CA GLN A 60 18.89 -4.77 -3.09
C GLN A 60 17.97 -5.72 -2.33
N ALA A 61 17.97 -7.01 -2.65
CA ALA A 61 17.18 -8.03 -1.96
C ALA A 61 17.62 -8.17 -0.49
N ASP A 62 18.92 -8.21 -0.22
CA ASP A 62 19.48 -8.31 1.13
C ASP A 62 19.18 -7.05 1.95
N ALA A 63 19.31 -5.88 1.34
CA ALA A 63 18.95 -4.61 1.96
C ALA A 63 17.43 -4.53 2.24
N ALA A 64 16.58 -4.98 1.33
CA ALA A 64 15.14 -5.04 1.52
C ALA A 64 14.76 -6.02 2.64
N ARG A 65 15.38 -7.20 2.69
CA ARG A 65 15.19 -8.16 3.78
C ARG A 65 15.54 -7.56 5.14
N THR A 66 16.68 -6.87 5.23
CA THR A 66 17.13 -6.20 6.45
C THR A 66 16.17 -5.10 6.90
N ARG A 67 15.70 -4.24 5.98
CA ARG A 67 14.72 -3.19 6.29
C ARG A 67 13.39 -3.78 6.73
N ALA A 68 12.91 -4.79 6.02
CA ALA A 68 11.67 -5.48 6.39
C ALA A 68 11.77 -6.08 7.80
N ALA A 69 12.87 -6.73 8.14
CA ALA A 69 13.10 -7.33 9.47
C ALA A 69 13.09 -6.30 10.62
N ALA A 70 13.39 -5.04 10.34
CA ALA A 70 13.34 -3.96 11.35
C ALA A 70 11.92 -3.54 11.75
N GLY A 71 10.89 -3.86 10.93
CA GLY A 71 9.50 -3.56 11.24
C GLY A 71 8.77 -4.76 11.87
N PRO A 72 7.84 -4.52 12.83
CA PRO A 72 7.13 -5.61 13.50
C PRO A 72 6.10 -6.29 12.60
N VAL A 73 5.90 -7.58 12.85
CA VAL A 73 4.76 -8.37 12.37
C VAL A 73 3.80 -8.58 13.53
N LEU A 74 2.60 -8.06 13.42
CA LEU A 74 1.58 -8.07 14.46
C LEU A 74 0.36 -8.86 13.98
N VAL A 75 0.02 -9.94 14.69
CA VAL A 75 -1.26 -10.61 14.54
C VAL A 75 -2.21 -10.00 15.56
N VAL A 76 -3.26 -9.35 15.07
CA VAL A 76 -4.15 -8.49 15.87
C VAL A 76 -5.60 -8.94 15.75
N ASP A 77 -6.42 -8.52 16.72
CA ASP A 77 -7.87 -8.52 16.57
C ASP A 77 -8.35 -7.28 15.77
N ARG A 78 -9.65 -7.22 15.50
CA ARG A 78 -10.25 -6.09 14.75
C ARG A 78 -10.06 -4.76 15.46
N LEU A 79 -10.16 -4.76 16.79
CA LEU A 79 -9.96 -3.55 17.59
C LEU A 79 -8.50 -3.09 17.55
N GLY A 80 -7.56 -4.02 17.63
CA GLY A 80 -6.13 -3.75 17.51
C GLY A 80 -5.77 -3.16 16.14
N TRP A 81 -6.33 -3.73 15.06
CA TRP A 81 -6.17 -3.17 13.71
C TRP A 81 -6.75 -1.75 13.61
N THR A 82 -7.97 -1.53 14.11
CA THR A 82 -8.63 -0.21 14.07
C THR A 82 -7.81 0.86 14.80
N LYS A 83 -7.26 0.51 15.98
CA LYS A 83 -6.38 1.41 16.74
C LYS A 83 -5.09 1.72 15.98
N ALA A 84 -4.46 0.69 15.43
CA ALA A 84 -3.24 0.83 14.66
C ALA A 84 -3.45 1.74 13.43
N THR A 85 -4.50 1.48 12.65
CA THR A 85 -4.83 2.28 11.45
C THR A 85 -5.21 3.71 11.81
N GLY A 86 -5.95 3.93 12.89
CA GLY A 86 -6.28 5.27 13.38
C GLY A 86 -5.03 6.08 13.76
N GLN A 87 -4.04 5.45 14.40
CA GLN A 87 -2.75 6.09 14.71
C GLN A 87 -1.99 6.51 13.45
N SER A 88 -1.92 5.61 12.45
CA SER A 88 -1.22 5.90 11.19
C SER A 88 -1.93 6.98 10.39
N LEU A 89 -3.26 6.94 10.34
CA LEU A 89 -4.05 7.98 9.68
C LEU A 89 -3.79 9.35 10.32
N THR A 90 -3.80 9.43 11.65
CA THR A 90 -3.48 10.67 12.36
C THR A 90 -2.07 11.16 12.02
N ALA A 91 -1.05 10.28 12.11
CA ALA A 91 0.33 10.64 11.82
C ALA A 91 0.55 11.09 10.37
N MET A 92 -0.12 10.44 9.41
CA MET A 92 -0.06 10.76 7.99
C MET A 92 -0.68 12.13 7.70
N VAL A 93 -1.86 12.39 8.26
CA VAL A 93 -2.58 13.65 8.05
C VAL A 93 -1.88 14.80 8.77
N ASP A 94 -1.39 14.60 10.00
CA ASP A 94 -0.60 15.60 10.73
C ASP A 94 0.67 16.00 9.98
N GLY A 95 1.31 15.05 9.32
CA GLY A 95 2.51 15.30 8.51
C GLY A 95 2.24 16.04 7.19
N ALA A 96 1.03 15.91 6.65
CA ALA A 96 0.67 16.42 5.33
C ALA A 96 -0.09 17.75 5.35
N LEU A 97 -0.73 18.12 6.47
CA LEU A 97 -1.60 19.30 6.53
C LEU A 97 -0.84 20.61 6.72
N PRO A 98 -1.14 21.65 5.91
CA PRO A 98 -0.70 23.01 6.18
C PRO A 98 -1.39 23.57 7.45
N PRO A 99 -0.74 24.56 8.15
CA PRO A 99 -1.26 25.10 9.42
C PRO A 99 -2.70 25.62 9.34
N GLN A 100 -3.09 26.23 8.22
CA GLN A 100 -4.43 26.78 8.03
C GLN A 100 -5.50 25.66 7.95
N ALA A 101 -5.18 24.55 7.30
CA ALA A 101 -6.08 23.41 7.19
C ALA A 101 -6.26 22.69 8.54
N ARG A 102 -5.22 22.67 9.39
CA ARG A 102 -5.30 22.13 10.76
C ARG A 102 -6.36 22.83 11.59
N SER A 103 -6.36 24.15 11.61
CA SER A 103 -7.31 24.96 12.36
C SER A 103 -8.78 24.72 11.93
N ALA A 104 -9.02 24.50 10.63
CA ALA A 104 -10.34 24.15 10.12
C ALA A 104 -10.82 22.77 10.58
N LEU A 105 -9.92 21.79 10.64
CA LEU A 105 -10.21 20.43 11.10
C LEU A 105 -10.41 20.32 12.62
N GLU A 106 -9.76 21.20 13.40
CA GLU A 106 -9.96 21.28 14.86
C GLU A 106 -11.42 21.58 15.22
N SER A 107 -12.08 22.47 14.50
CA SER A 107 -13.49 22.79 14.74
C SER A 107 -14.43 21.62 14.42
N GLY A 108 -14.01 20.70 13.57
CA GLY A 108 -14.72 19.46 13.21
C GLY A 108 -14.22 18.20 13.94
N ARG A 109 -13.33 18.32 14.92
CA ARG A 109 -12.63 17.18 15.54
C ARG A 109 -13.56 16.07 16.05
N ILE A 110 -14.66 16.40 16.72
CA ILE A 110 -15.60 15.40 17.23
C ILE A 110 -16.32 14.66 16.09
N PRO A 111 -17.06 15.34 15.18
CA PRO A 111 -17.70 14.66 14.07
C PRO A 111 -16.71 13.88 13.21
N ASN A 112 -15.53 14.42 12.87
CA ASN A 112 -14.52 13.73 12.10
C ASN A 112 -14.05 12.43 12.80
N THR A 113 -13.92 12.48 14.13
CA THR A 113 -13.55 11.30 14.92
C THR A 113 -14.62 10.21 14.89
N LEU A 114 -15.89 10.58 15.03
CA LEU A 114 -17.01 9.64 14.99
C LEU A 114 -17.18 8.98 13.63
N GLU A 115 -17.05 9.77 12.56
CA GLU A 115 -17.11 9.28 11.19
C GLU A 115 -15.95 8.34 10.87
N THR A 116 -14.73 8.73 11.24
CA THR A 116 -13.55 7.87 11.12
C THR A 116 -13.74 6.56 11.87
N ALA A 117 -14.25 6.62 13.11
CA ALA A 117 -14.55 5.43 13.91
C ALA A 117 -15.55 4.50 13.22
N ALA A 118 -16.62 5.05 12.65
CA ALA A 118 -17.63 4.28 11.93
C ALA A 118 -17.05 3.59 10.67
N VAL A 119 -16.27 4.32 9.88
CA VAL A 119 -15.61 3.76 8.70
C VAL A 119 -14.64 2.66 9.09
N LEU A 120 -13.78 2.89 10.07
CA LEU A 120 -12.81 1.91 10.53
C LEU A 120 -13.50 0.66 11.14
N ALA A 121 -14.63 0.83 11.84
CA ALA A 121 -15.39 -0.29 12.36
C ALA A 121 -15.92 -1.19 11.23
N VAL A 122 -16.46 -0.60 10.15
CA VAL A 122 -16.92 -1.37 8.98
C VAL A 122 -15.75 -2.05 8.28
N LEU A 123 -14.64 -1.35 8.03
CA LEU A 123 -13.46 -1.90 7.37
C LEU A 123 -12.83 -3.04 8.17
N SER A 124 -12.83 -2.97 9.51
CA SER A 124 -12.26 -4.00 10.39
C SER A 124 -12.84 -5.39 10.19
N THR A 125 -14.08 -5.48 9.67
CA THR A 125 -14.75 -6.74 9.36
C THR A 125 -14.35 -7.36 8.03
N ARG A 126 -13.55 -6.65 7.22
CA ARG A 126 -13.22 -7.03 5.83
C ARG A 126 -11.74 -7.13 5.58
N VAL A 127 -10.95 -6.32 6.30
CA VAL A 127 -9.49 -6.29 6.15
C VAL A 127 -8.91 -7.57 6.72
N LEU A 128 -8.20 -8.32 5.89
CA LEU A 128 -7.50 -9.56 6.25
C LEU A 128 -6.11 -9.26 6.81
N GLY A 129 -5.45 -8.24 6.25
CA GLY A 129 -4.16 -7.74 6.65
C GLY A 129 -3.92 -6.33 6.14
N GLN A 130 -2.79 -5.76 6.51
CA GLN A 130 -2.35 -4.45 6.05
C GLN A 130 -0.84 -4.30 6.28
N PHE A 131 -0.09 -3.96 5.25
CA PHE A 131 1.21 -3.36 5.46
C PHE A 131 1.02 -1.85 5.66
N ASP A 132 1.55 -1.32 6.76
CA ASP A 132 1.41 0.07 7.18
C ASP A 132 2.78 0.75 7.21
N PRO A 133 3.13 1.51 6.14
CA PRO A 133 4.42 2.18 6.05
C PRO A 133 4.54 3.41 6.96
N PHE A 134 3.41 3.91 7.51
CA PHE A 134 3.35 5.11 8.35
C PHE A 134 3.26 4.81 9.83
N GLY A 135 3.00 3.55 10.20
CA GLY A 135 2.73 3.13 11.57
C GLY A 135 3.95 2.69 12.36
N GLY A 136 3.84 2.78 13.67
CA GLY A 136 4.71 2.07 14.59
C GLY A 136 5.88 2.85 15.19
N GLY A 137 5.94 4.17 15.07
CA GLY A 137 6.99 4.99 15.70
C GLY A 137 8.23 5.19 14.82
N PRO A 138 9.38 5.60 15.38
CA PRO A 138 10.59 5.88 14.61
C PRO A 138 11.24 4.57 14.13
N HIS A 139 10.84 4.11 12.95
CA HIS A 139 11.45 2.99 12.26
C HIS A 139 12.33 3.47 11.10
N PRO A 140 13.35 2.69 10.70
CA PRO A 140 14.11 3.00 9.50
C PRO A 140 13.19 3.15 8.27
N ALA A 141 13.57 4.00 7.33
CA ALA A 141 12.83 4.15 6.07
C ALA A 141 12.62 2.80 5.38
N GLY A 142 11.41 2.52 4.94
CA GLY A 142 11.04 1.26 4.29
C GLY A 142 10.71 0.10 5.22
N SER A 143 10.73 0.27 6.55
CA SER A 143 10.45 -0.84 7.48
C SER A 143 8.96 -1.03 7.81
N GLY A 144 8.19 0.02 8.07
CA GLY A 144 6.76 -0.04 8.40
C GLY A 144 6.38 -1.11 9.43
N ARG A 145 5.09 -1.45 9.48
CA ARG A 145 4.59 -2.61 10.26
C ARG A 145 3.62 -3.46 9.44
N LEU A 146 3.67 -4.76 9.63
CA LEU A 146 2.72 -5.71 9.04
C LEU A 146 1.65 -6.08 10.05
N LEU A 147 0.39 -5.91 9.68
CA LEU A 147 -0.78 -6.27 10.50
C LEU A 147 -1.52 -7.43 9.82
N LEU A 148 -1.82 -8.51 10.56
CA LEU A 148 -2.68 -9.61 10.12
C LEU A 148 -3.87 -9.71 11.07
N VAL A 149 -5.09 -9.62 10.53
CA VAL A 149 -6.32 -9.53 11.32
C VAL A 149 -6.91 -10.92 11.52
N ALA A 150 -6.41 -11.64 12.54
CA ALA A 150 -6.74 -13.05 12.77
C ALA A 150 -8.23 -13.39 12.74
N PRO A 151 -9.14 -12.66 13.43
CA PRO A 151 -10.57 -12.99 13.41
C PRO A 151 -11.21 -12.83 12.03
N THR A 152 -10.73 -11.88 11.22
CA THR A 152 -11.28 -11.68 9.86
C THR A 152 -10.75 -12.74 8.90
N VAL A 153 -9.47 -13.15 9.05
CA VAL A 153 -8.90 -14.26 8.29
C VAL A 153 -9.65 -15.56 8.60
N ALA A 154 -9.79 -15.92 9.90
CA ALA A 154 -10.50 -17.13 10.31
C ALA A 154 -11.97 -17.17 9.83
N GLN A 155 -12.67 -16.04 9.93
CA GLN A 155 -14.04 -15.93 9.42
C GLN A 155 -14.11 -16.09 7.90
N THR A 156 -13.12 -15.55 7.16
CA THR A 156 -13.12 -15.59 5.69
C THR A 156 -12.74 -16.97 5.17
N GLU A 157 -11.71 -17.63 5.74
CA GLU A 157 -11.33 -18.99 5.34
C GLU A 157 -12.49 -19.99 5.53
N ALA A 158 -13.21 -19.86 6.65
CA ALA A 158 -14.41 -20.67 6.92
C ALA A 158 -15.54 -20.36 5.93
N ALA A 159 -15.81 -19.08 5.63
CA ALA A 159 -16.87 -18.67 4.71
C ALA A 159 -16.56 -19.04 3.24
N LEU A 160 -15.28 -19.11 2.87
CA LEU A 160 -14.85 -19.56 1.56
C LEU A 160 -14.69 -21.07 1.48
N ASP A 161 -14.76 -21.81 2.58
CA ASP A 161 -14.54 -23.26 2.67
C ASP A 161 -13.23 -23.68 1.98
N VAL A 162 -12.12 -23.01 2.34
CA VAL A 162 -10.78 -23.26 1.79
C VAL A 162 -9.85 -23.80 2.88
N PRO A 163 -8.76 -24.53 2.50
CA PRO A 163 -7.78 -25.00 3.45
C PRO A 163 -7.16 -23.82 4.25
N PRO A 164 -7.26 -23.82 5.60
CA PRO A 164 -6.85 -22.68 6.43
C PRO A 164 -5.39 -22.27 6.23
N ARG A 165 -4.45 -23.23 6.23
CA ARG A 165 -3.01 -22.92 6.07
C ARG A 165 -2.69 -22.28 4.73
N ASP A 166 -3.30 -22.77 3.64
CA ASP A 166 -3.13 -22.22 2.30
C ASP A 166 -3.67 -20.78 2.24
N PHE A 167 -4.85 -20.55 2.83
CA PHE A 167 -5.46 -19.23 2.84
C PHE A 167 -4.67 -18.23 3.69
N ARG A 168 -4.19 -18.65 4.87
CA ARG A 168 -3.35 -17.82 5.76
C ARG A 168 -2.04 -17.43 5.08
N LEU A 169 -1.39 -18.37 4.37
CA LEU A 169 -0.18 -18.07 3.58
C LEU A 169 -0.51 -17.16 2.40
N TRP A 170 -1.63 -17.36 1.73
CA TRP A 170 -2.09 -16.51 0.62
C TRP A 170 -2.28 -15.04 1.08
N VAL A 171 -2.92 -14.82 2.23
CA VAL A 171 -3.06 -13.47 2.85
C VAL A 171 -1.68 -12.90 3.22
N ALA A 172 -0.86 -13.70 3.88
CA ALA A 172 0.48 -13.27 4.30
C ALA A 172 1.38 -12.90 3.11
N LEU A 173 1.29 -13.59 1.98
CA LEU A 173 2.00 -13.27 0.74
C LEU A 173 1.59 -11.91 0.20
N HIS A 174 0.30 -11.60 0.16
CA HIS A 174 -0.20 -10.30 -0.30
C HIS A 174 0.41 -9.16 0.53
N GLU A 175 0.26 -9.22 1.83
CA GLU A 175 0.73 -8.17 2.74
C GLU A 175 2.27 -8.10 2.82
N SER A 176 2.93 -9.24 2.73
CA SER A 176 4.40 -9.29 2.66
C SER A 176 4.93 -8.76 1.34
N THR A 177 4.18 -8.85 0.25
CA THR A 177 4.56 -8.21 -1.00
C THR A 177 4.59 -6.69 -0.85
N HIS A 178 3.58 -6.09 -0.24
CA HIS A 178 3.61 -4.67 0.08
C HIS A 178 4.78 -4.31 0.98
N ARG A 179 5.05 -5.11 2.01
CA ARG A 179 6.21 -4.93 2.88
C ARG A 179 7.52 -4.92 2.09
N MET A 180 7.69 -5.85 1.15
CA MET A 180 8.89 -5.95 0.34
C MET A 180 9.00 -4.84 -0.71
N GLN A 181 7.90 -4.35 -1.27
CA GLN A 181 7.87 -3.19 -2.17
C GLN A 181 8.42 -1.94 -1.48
N PHE A 182 7.93 -1.63 -0.28
CA PHE A 182 8.44 -0.49 0.51
C PHE A 182 9.86 -0.71 1.02
N ALA A 183 10.23 -1.93 1.35
CA ALA A 183 11.59 -2.26 1.77
C ALA A 183 12.60 -2.16 0.61
N ALA A 184 12.20 -2.53 -0.61
CA ALA A 184 13.01 -2.38 -1.83
C ALA A 184 13.12 -0.92 -2.28
N ALA A 185 12.07 -0.13 -2.06
CA ALA A 185 11.97 1.29 -2.42
C ALA A 185 11.76 2.16 -1.16
N PRO A 186 12.79 2.39 -0.33
CA PRO A 186 12.63 3.14 0.93
C PRO A 186 12.17 4.59 0.74
N TRP A 187 12.33 5.15 -0.45
CA TRP A 187 11.84 6.47 -0.87
C TRP A 187 10.31 6.51 -1.12
N LEU A 188 9.67 5.35 -1.32
CA LEU A 188 8.26 5.27 -1.73
C LEU A 188 7.29 5.86 -0.69
N ARG A 189 7.58 5.68 0.60
CA ARG A 189 6.83 6.29 1.70
C ARG A 189 6.83 7.82 1.58
N ASP A 190 8.01 8.41 1.42
CA ASP A 190 8.17 9.87 1.37
C ASP A 190 7.57 10.44 0.07
N HIS A 191 7.65 9.69 -1.03
CA HIS A 191 7.00 10.02 -2.29
C HIS A 191 5.46 10.08 -2.14
N LEU A 192 4.85 9.06 -1.53
CA LEU A 192 3.41 9.05 -1.25
C LEU A 192 3.01 10.16 -0.27
N SER A 193 3.84 10.42 0.75
CA SER A 193 3.62 11.55 1.69
C SER A 193 3.63 12.90 0.96
N ALA A 194 4.56 13.11 0.04
CA ALA A 194 4.64 14.33 -0.75
C ALA A 194 3.40 14.52 -1.64
N LEU A 195 2.96 13.45 -2.34
CA LEU A 195 1.73 13.49 -3.13
C LEU A 195 0.50 13.81 -2.26
N LEU A 196 0.41 13.21 -1.08
CA LEU A 196 -0.68 13.48 -0.14
C LEU A 196 -0.64 14.91 0.38
N THR A 197 0.56 15.44 0.69
CA THR A 197 0.74 16.83 1.11
C THR A 197 0.27 17.80 0.03
N THR A 198 0.61 17.55 -1.23
CA THR A 198 0.14 18.34 -2.38
C THR A 198 -1.39 18.27 -2.47
N LEU A 199 -1.95 17.06 -2.42
CA LEU A 199 -3.40 16.84 -2.48
C LEU A 199 -4.17 17.61 -1.40
N LEU A 200 -3.68 17.60 -0.16
CA LEU A 200 -4.34 18.26 0.97
C LEU A 200 -4.02 19.76 1.05
N GLY A 201 -2.93 20.21 0.41
CA GLY A 201 -2.51 21.61 0.39
C GLY A 201 -3.15 22.45 -0.72
N GLU A 202 -3.46 21.85 -1.86
CA GLU A 202 -4.01 22.54 -3.04
C GLU A 202 -5.52 22.78 -2.94
N ASP A 203 -6.25 21.95 -2.21
CA ASP A 203 -7.70 22.04 -2.14
C ASP A 203 -8.20 22.15 -0.69
N ALA A 204 -8.43 23.41 -0.24
CA ALA A 204 -9.02 23.68 1.07
C ALA A 204 -10.41 23.02 1.23
N SER A 205 -11.06 22.59 0.15
CA SER A 205 -12.35 21.91 0.19
C SER A 205 -12.25 20.50 0.75
N LEU A 206 -11.12 19.81 0.54
CA LEU A 206 -10.87 18.46 1.09
C LEU A 206 -10.57 18.50 2.59
N THR A 207 -10.12 19.63 3.10
CA THR A 207 -9.81 19.83 4.53
C THR A 207 -10.98 20.44 5.31
N SER A 208 -12.10 20.78 4.63
CA SER A 208 -13.28 21.32 5.29
C SER A 208 -14.10 20.21 5.96
N PRO A 209 -14.49 20.37 7.23
CA PRO A 209 -15.43 19.45 7.89
C PRO A 209 -16.81 19.38 7.19
N VAL A 210 -17.05 20.27 6.21
CA VAL A 210 -18.25 20.31 5.34
C VAL A 210 -18.08 19.44 4.09
N ALA A 211 -16.91 18.84 3.85
CA ALA A 211 -16.66 18.01 2.64
C ALA A 211 -17.64 16.82 2.51
N LEU A 212 -18.13 16.29 3.63
CA LEU A 212 -19.19 15.26 3.60
C LEU A 212 -20.58 15.80 3.27
N GLY A 213 -20.85 17.05 3.54
CA GLY A 213 -22.14 17.68 3.21
C GLY A 213 -22.45 17.70 1.71
N PRO A 214 -21.52 18.07 0.82
CA PRO A 214 -21.65 17.92 -0.62
C PRO A 214 -21.78 16.47 -1.08
N ILE A 215 -21.00 15.56 -0.48
CA ILE A 215 -21.06 14.12 -0.76
C ILE A 215 -22.43 13.56 -0.39
N LEU A 216 -22.91 13.84 0.81
CA LEU A 216 -24.23 13.38 1.28
C LEU A 216 -25.38 13.96 0.44
N ARG A 217 -25.28 15.20 -0.02
CA ARG A 217 -26.27 15.81 -0.90
C ARG A 217 -26.32 15.17 -2.29
N ARG A 218 -25.19 14.76 -2.84
CA ARG A 218 -25.07 14.07 -4.14
C ARG A 218 -25.03 12.56 -4.03
N LEU A 219 -25.17 12.04 -2.81
CA LEU A 219 -25.20 10.61 -2.54
C LEU A 219 -26.16 9.83 -3.46
N PRO A 220 -27.39 10.31 -3.72
CA PRO A 220 -28.31 9.63 -4.64
C PRO A 220 -27.81 9.60 -6.10
N GLU A 221 -27.08 10.60 -6.56
CA GLU A 221 -26.50 10.70 -7.90
C GLU A 221 -25.29 9.77 -8.02
N ILE A 222 -24.43 9.74 -6.99
CA ILE A 222 -23.26 8.84 -6.87
C ILE A 222 -23.72 7.38 -6.83
N LEU A 223 -24.79 7.08 -6.08
CA LEU A 223 -25.37 5.73 -6.00
C LEU A 223 -25.98 5.26 -7.32
N ARG A 224 -26.45 6.18 -8.16
CA ARG A 224 -26.97 5.88 -9.50
C ARG A 224 -25.87 5.81 -10.56
N GLY A 225 -24.63 6.17 -10.21
CA GLY A 225 -23.52 6.22 -11.16
C GLY A 225 -23.57 7.38 -12.15
N GLU A 226 -24.39 8.41 -11.84
CA GLU A 226 -24.59 9.60 -12.70
C GLU A 226 -23.45 10.63 -12.51
N THR A 227 -22.72 10.55 -11.40
CA THR A 227 -21.59 11.45 -11.07
C THR A 227 -20.54 10.66 -10.30
N GLU A 228 -19.27 10.79 -10.69
CA GLU A 228 -18.17 10.21 -9.90
C GLU A 228 -17.92 11.10 -8.67
N LEU A 229 -17.68 10.46 -7.52
CA LEU A 229 -17.38 11.16 -6.26
C LEU A 229 -16.21 12.13 -6.42
N LEU A 230 -15.23 11.77 -7.22
CA LEU A 230 -14.05 12.56 -7.54
C LEU A 230 -14.39 13.84 -8.32
N ASP A 231 -15.32 13.80 -9.26
CA ASP A 231 -15.72 14.97 -10.06
C ASP A 231 -16.43 16.05 -9.20
N VAL A 232 -16.96 15.63 -8.06
CA VAL A 232 -17.62 16.54 -7.11
C VAL A 232 -16.64 17.27 -6.21
N LEU A 233 -15.45 16.67 -6.00
CA LEU A 233 -14.52 17.07 -4.94
C LEU A 233 -13.24 17.74 -5.47
N THR A 234 -12.94 17.64 -6.78
CA THR A 234 -11.58 17.98 -7.24
C THR A 234 -11.54 18.96 -8.40
N GLY A 235 -10.65 19.96 -8.29
CA GLY A 235 -10.18 20.75 -9.43
C GLY A 235 -9.22 19.97 -10.33
N PRO A 236 -8.84 20.51 -11.52
CA PRO A 236 -7.96 19.82 -12.47
C PRO A 236 -6.58 19.44 -11.88
N GLU A 237 -5.99 20.30 -11.05
CA GLU A 237 -4.68 20.08 -10.42
C GLU A 237 -4.76 18.95 -9.38
N THR A 238 -5.78 18.97 -8.53
CA THR A 238 -6.06 17.92 -7.54
C THR A 238 -6.28 16.58 -8.23
N ARG A 239 -6.92 16.57 -9.40
CA ARG A 239 -7.16 15.36 -10.20
C ARG A 239 -5.84 14.74 -10.68
N GLU A 240 -4.89 15.56 -11.17
CA GLU A 240 -3.58 15.06 -11.61
C GLU A 240 -2.80 14.37 -10.48
N VAL A 241 -2.83 14.95 -9.28
CA VAL A 241 -2.18 14.35 -8.11
C VAL A 241 -2.86 13.04 -7.70
N LEU A 242 -4.18 13.01 -7.71
CA LEU A 242 -4.96 11.78 -7.46
C LEU A 242 -4.65 10.68 -8.46
N ASP A 243 -4.58 11.01 -9.76
CA ASP A 243 -4.27 10.05 -10.81
C ASP A 243 -2.86 9.44 -10.61
N ARG A 244 -1.89 10.24 -10.16
CA ARG A 244 -0.55 9.74 -9.78
C ARG A 244 -0.60 8.80 -8.58
N ILE A 245 -1.32 9.17 -7.51
CA ILE A 245 -1.50 8.28 -6.34
C ILE A 245 -2.14 6.97 -6.77
N VAL A 246 -3.18 7.04 -7.59
CA VAL A 246 -3.88 5.88 -8.11
C VAL A 246 -2.98 5.01 -8.98
N ALA A 247 -2.13 5.59 -9.83
CA ALA A 247 -1.18 4.82 -10.65
C ALA A 247 -0.18 4.05 -9.77
N VAL A 248 0.37 4.69 -8.73
CA VAL A 248 1.25 4.03 -7.77
C VAL A 248 0.51 2.89 -7.05
N MET A 249 -0.69 3.14 -6.53
CA MET A 249 -1.47 2.12 -5.83
C MET A 249 -1.83 0.95 -6.77
N SER A 250 -2.19 1.25 -8.04
CA SER A 250 -2.49 0.22 -9.04
C SER A 250 -1.28 -0.66 -9.34
N LEU A 251 -0.08 -0.05 -9.45
CA LEU A 251 1.16 -0.79 -9.59
C LEU A 251 1.40 -1.72 -8.39
N LEU A 252 1.30 -1.20 -7.16
CA LEU A 252 1.60 -1.96 -5.95
C LEU A 252 0.64 -3.16 -5.79
N GLU A 253 -0.66 -2.92 -5.95
CA GLU A 253 -1.68 -3.96 -5.87
C GLU A 253 -1.57 -4.96 -7.01
N GLY A 254 -1.37 -4.47 -8.25
CA GLY A 254 -1.19 -5.34 -9.41
C GLY A 254 0.06 -6.21 -9.30
N HIS A 255 1.14 -5.69 -8.73
CA HIS A 255 2.34 -6.47 -8.45
C HIS A 255 2.08 -7.53 -7.37
N ALA A 256 1.39 -7.18 -6.27
CA ALA A 256 1.02 -8.16 -5.25
C ALA A 256 0.17 -9.29 -5.82
N ASP A 257 -0.80 -8.97 -6.69
CA ASP A 257 -1.64 -9.96 -7.38
C ASP A 257 -0.79 -10.92 -8.24
N VAL A 258 0.15 -10.40 -9.01
CA VAL A 258 1.05 -11.20 -9.86
C VAL A 258 2.03 -12.05 -9.04
N VAL A 259 2.57 -11.51 -7.95
CA VAL A 259 3.46 -12.27 -7.04
C VAL A 259 2.72 -13.45 -6.42
N MET A 260 1.49 -13.26 -5.95
CA MET A 260 0.66 -14.33 -5.40
C MET A 260 0.39 -15.44 -6.43
N ASP A 261 0.18 -15.09 -7.72
CA ASP A 261 0.02 -16.08 -8.79
C ASP A 261 1.33 -16.81 -9.09
N ALA A 262 2.45 -16.09 -9.09
CA ALA A 262 3.76 -16.63 -9.46
C ALA A 262 4.33 -17.63 -8.44
N VAL A 263 3.97 -17.49 -7.16
CA VAL A 263 4.33 -18.48 -6.11
C VAL A 263 3.80 -19.87 -6.44
N GLY A 264 2.61 -19.95 -7.05
CA GLY A 264 2.11 -21.16 -7.69
C GLY A 264 1.58 -22.24 -6.77
N THR A 265 1.05 -23.30 -7.40
CA THR A 265 0.37 -24.41 -6.71
C THR A 265 1.31 -25.40 -6.03
N SER A 266 2.59 -25.33 -6.30
CA SER A 266 3.60 -26.12 -5.56
C SER A 266 3.75 -25.66 -4.10
N VAL A 267 3.48 -24.40 -3.82
CA VAL A 267 3.53 -23.80 -2.49
C VAL A 267 2.13 -23.67 -1.87
N ILE A 268 1.13 -23.28 -2.67
CA ILE A 268 -0.27 -23.18 -2.24
C ILE A 268 -1.12 -24.09 -3.14
N PRO A 269 -1.30 -25.36 -2.79
CA PRO A 269 -2.05 -26.33 -3.62
C PRO A 269 -3.47 -25.88 -3.97
N SER A 270 -4.13 -25.18 -3.04
CA SER A 270 -5.50 -24.69 -3.23
C SER A 270 -5.61 -23.30 -3.87
N LEU A 271 -4.51 -22.73 -4.38
CA LEU A 271 -4.47 -21.38 -4.97
C LEU A 271 -5.59 -21.11 -5.99
N PRO A 272 -5.86 -22.00 -6.99
CA PRO A 272 -6.93 -21.74 -7.95
C PRO A 272 -8.32 -21.68 -7.30
N THR A 273 -8.54 -22.51 -6.26
CA THR A 273 -9.81 -22.54 -5.52
C THR A 273 -9.99 -21.28 -4.67
N ILE A 274 -8.93 -20.87 -3.98
CA ILE A 274 -8.92 -19.61 -3.19
C ILE A 274 -9.25 -18.43 -4.09
N ARG A 275 -8.56 -18.30 -5.23
CA ARG A 275 -8.79 -17.26 -6.22
C ARG A 275 -10.24 -17.21 -6.69
N ALA A 276 -10.75 -18.33 -7.21
CA ALA A 276 -12.10 -18.41 -7.74
C ALA A 276 -13.17 -18.05 -6.70
N ARG A 277 -13.05 -18.58 -5.47
CA ARG A 277 -14.02 -18.31 -4.41
C ARG A 277 -13.93 -16.89 -3.87
N PHE A 278 -12.72 -16.34 -3.79
CA PHE A 278 -12.50 -14.95 -3.34
C PHE A 278 -13.02 -13.93 -4.36
N GLU A 279 -12.79 -14.17 -5.66
CA GLU A 279 -13.30 -13.32 -6.75
C GLU A 279 -14.83 -13.36 -6.82
N ASN A 280 -15.44 -14.56 -6.80
CA ASN A 280 -16.90 -14.72 -6.80
C ASN A 280 -17.55 -13.95 -5.62
N ARG A 281 -16.97 -14.06 -4.42
CA ARG A 281 -17.46 -13.31 -3.25
C ARG A 281 -17.39 -11.80 -3.42
N ARG A 282 -16.37 -11.29 -4.13
CA ARG A 282 -16.25 -9.86 -4.46
C ARG A 282 -17.31 -9.41 -5.46
N ASP A 283 -17.61 -10.23 -6.46
CA ASP A 283 -18.56 -9.91 -7.53
C ASP A 283 -20.02 -9.99 -7.05
N GLU A 284 -20.32 -10.89 -6.12
CA GLU A 284 -21.67 -11.03 -5.55
C GLU A 284 -22.15 -9.82 -4.76
N GLY A 285 -21.25 -8.91 -4.34
CA GLY A 285 -21.60 -7.64 -3.70
C GLY A 285 -22.56 -7.74 -2.50
N VAL A 286 -22.70 -8.95 -1.93
CA VAL A 286 -23.73 -9.31 -0.98
C VAL A 286 -23.44 -8.67 0.39
N GLY A 287 -24.29 -7.72 0.78
CA GLY A 287 -24.31 -7.12 2.10
C GLY A 287 -24.17 -5.59 2.11
N PRO A 288 -24.32 -4.94 3.28
CA PRO A 288 -24.21 -3.49 3.43
C PRO A 288 -22.92 -2.88 2.88
N GLY A 289 -21.89 -3.71 2.71
CA GLY A 289 -20.62 -3.27 2.15
C GLY A 289 -20.54 -3.19 0.63
N GLY A 290 -21.41 -3.88 -0.11
CA GLY A 290 -21.51 -3.67 -1.56
C GLY A 290 -22.05 -2.27 -1.89
N ALA A 291 -22.99 -1.76 -1.06
CA ALA A 291 -23.45 -0.39 -1.18
C ALA A 291 -22.38 0.63 -0.78
N ILE A 292 -21.63 0.37 0.32
CA ILE A 292 -20.52 1.24 0.75
C ILE A 292 -19.35 1.18 -0.25
N GLY A 293 -19.08 0.02 -0.85
CA GLY A 293 -18.07 -0.13 -1.90
C GLY A 293 -18.40 0.70 -3.14
N ARG A 294 -19.66 0.68 -3.57
CA ARG A 294 -20.15 1.56 -4.65
C ARG A 294 -20.10 3.03 -4.26
N LEU A 295 -20.46 3.34 -3.02
CA LEU A 295 -20.41 4.69 -2.46
C LEU A 295 -19.00 5.27 -2.46
N LEU A 296 -17.99 4.45 -2.17
CA LEU A 296 -16.59 4.84 -2.15
C LEU A 296 -15.92 4.77 -3.54
N GLY A 297 -16.69 4.56 -4.62
CA GLY A 297 -16.14 4.44 -5.97
C GLY A 297 -15.28 3.20 -6.18
N MET A 298 -15.49 2.13 -5.38
CA MET A 298 -14.67 0.91 -5.44
C MET A 298 -14.80 0.17 -6.77
N ASP A 299 -15.88 0.36 -7.54
CA ASP A 299 -15.99 -0.22 -8.88
C ASP A 299 -15.01 0.43 -9.86
N ALA A 300 -14.74 1.73 -9.73
CA ALA A 300 -13.67 2.40 -10.47
C ALA A 300 -12.29 1.93 -9.98
N LYS A 301 -12.08 1.80 -8.66
CA LYS A 301 -10.86 1.22 -8.08
C LYS A 301 -10.61 -0.21 -8.51
N LEU A 302 -11.64 -1.04 -8.63
CA LEU A 302 -11.51 -2.42 -9.11
C LEU A 302 -11.05 -2.50 -10.56
N ARG A 303 -11.48 -1.55 -11.42
CA ARG A 303 -10.95 -1.44 -12.79
C ARG A 303 -9.47 -1.06 -12.77
N GLN A 304 -9.08 -0.10 -11.94
CA GLN A 304 -7.69 0.37 -11.80
C GLN A 304 -6.77 -0.75 -11.27
N TYR A 305 -7.21 -1.57 -10.32
CA TYR A 305 -6.44 -2.74 -9.86
C TYR A 305 -6.26 -3.79 -10.98
N ARG A 306 -7.29 -4.02 -11.81
CA ARG A 306 -7.18 -4.90 -12.99
C ARG A 306 -6.20 -4.33 -14.02
N GLU A 307 -6.17 -3.02 -14.22
CA GLU A 307 -5.21 -2.32 -15.08
C GLU A 307 -3.78 -2.43 -14.53
N GLY A 308 -3.58 -2.26 -13.22
CA GLY A 308 -2.29 -2.47 -12.58
C GLY A 308 -1.75 -3.89 -12.74
N ALA A 309 -2.58 -4.91 -12.53
CA ALA A 309 -2.19 -6.30 -12.76
C ALA A 309 -1.93 -6.60 -14.24
N ALA A 310 -2.69 -5.99 -15.16
CA ALA A 310 -2.47 -6.11 -16.60
C ALA A 310 -1.14 -5.45 -16.99
N PHE A 311 -0.82 -4.28 -16.46
CA PHE A 311 0.46 -3.61 -16.62
C PHE A 311 1.61 -4.50 -16.16
N VAL A 312 1.56 -5.00 -14.93
CA VAL A 312 2.61 -5.85 -14.37
C VAL A 312 2.79 -7.13 -15.20
N ARG A 313 1.69 -7.81 -15.56
CA ARG A 313 1.75 -9.00 -16.42
C ARG A 313 2.34 -8.71 -17.80
N ALA A 314 2.06 -7.55 -18.37
CA ALA A 314 2.64 -7.13 -19.66
C ALA A 314 4.15 -6.91 -19.54
N VAL A 315 4.60 -6.18 -18.52
CA VAL A 315 6.02 -5.93 -18.26
C VAL A 315 6.77 -7.23 -17.98
N VAL A 316 6.23 -8.09 -17.08
CA VAL A 316 6.85 -9.38 -16.75
C VAL A 316 6.95 -10.30 -17.96
N ARG A 317 5.94 -10.33 -18.83
CA ARG A 317 5.97 -11.14 -20.05
C ARG A 317 7.08 -10.71 -21.03
N GLU A 318 7.37 -9.41 -21.12
CA GLU A 318 8.33 -8.85 -22.07
C GLU A 318 9.73 -8.68 -21.50
N ALA A 319 9.86 -8.29 -20.24
CA ALA A 319 11.11 -7.97 -19.59
C ALA A 319 11.44 -8.83 -18.35
N GLY A 320 10.57 -9.76 -17.99
CA GLY A 320 10.72 -10.58 -16.79
C GLY A 320 10.47 -9.80 -15.49
N HIS A 321 10.53 -10.49 -14.37
CA HIS A 321 10.47 -9.86 -13.04
C HIS A 321 11.65 -8.94 -12.78
N GLU A 322 12.83 -9.26 -13.35
CA GLU A 322 14.03 -8.42 -13.27
C GLU A 322 13.83 -7.07 -13.95
N GLY A 323 13.17 -7.04 -15.13
CA GLY A 323 12.81 -5.79 -15.81
C GLY A 323 11.79 -4.97 -15.02
N LEU A 324 10.83 -5.63 -14.37
CA LEU A 324 9.87 -4.97 -13.49
C LEU A 324 10.51 -4.38 -12.23
N ALA A 325 11.58 -5.00 -11.71
CA ALA A 325 12.27 -4.53 -10.50
C ALA A 325 12.74 -3.07 -10.58
N ARG A 326 12.92 -2.54 -11.80
CA ARG A 326 13.25 -1.13 -12.05
C ARG A 326 12.28 -0.14 -11.43
N VAL A 327 11.00 -0.49 -11.29
CA VAL A 327 10.00 0.39 -10.65
C VAL A 327 10.37 0.78 -9.22
N PHE A 328 11.26 0.00 -8.56
CA PHE A 328 11.71 0.24 -7.19
C PHE A 328 13.01 1.05 -7.08
N GLU A 329 13.64 1.41 -8.22
CA GLU A 329 14.92 2.14 -8.22
C GLU A 329 14.74 3.62 -7.80
N SER A 330 13.72 4.30 -8.34
CA SER A 330 13.49 5.73 -8.07
C SER A 330 12.04 6.14 -8.35
N PRO A 331 11.60 7.32 -7.85
CA PRO A 331 10.28 7.88 -8.19
C PRO A 331 10.06 8.07 -9.70
N GLN A 332 11.13 8.36 -10.44
CA GLN A 332 11.09 8.56 -11.89
C GLN A 332 10.88 7.26 -12.67
N ALA A 333 11.21 6.12 -12.07
CA ALA A 333 10.97 4.80 -12.64
C ALA A 333 9.52 4.33 -12.50
N LEU A 334 8.72 4.95 -11.63
CA LEU A 334 7.30 4.63 -11.50
C LEU A 334 6.57 4.87 -12.83
N PRO A 335 5.58 4.03 -13.17
CA PRO A 335 4.73 4.30 -14.32
C PRO A 335 3.81 5.51 -14.06
N THR A 336 3.63 6.30 -15.10
CA THR A 336 2.62 7.35 -15.14
C THR A 336 1.21 6.75 -15.24
N PRO A 337 0.13 7.52 -14.98
CA PRO A 337 -1.25 7.07 -15.19
C PRO A 337 -1.49 6.55 -16.61
N GLU A 338 -0.91 7.21 -17.62
CA GLU A 338 -1.01 6.80 -19.02
C GLU A 338 -0.29 5.47 -19.27
N GLU A 339 0.90 5.28 -18.71
CA GLU A 339 1.71 4.07 -18.85
C GLU A 339 1.06 2.84 -18.18
N ILE A 340 0.31 3.01 -17.09
CA ILE A 340 -0.49 1.91 -16.49
C ILE A 340 -1.46 1.35 -17.52
N GLY A 341 -2.16 2.20 -18.27
CA GLY A 341 -3.06 1.78 -19.34
C GLY A 341 -2.37 1.32 -20.62
N ARG A 342 -1.11 1.72 -20.82
CA ARG A 342 -0.29 1.43 -22.02
C ARG A 342 1.12 0.99 -21.64
N PRO A 343 1.31 -0.26 -21.17
CA PRO A 343 2.59 -0.76 -20.64
C PRO A 343 3.77 -0.59 -21.58
N GLN A 344 3.53 -0.59 -22.90
CA GLN A 344 4.57 -0.43 -23.91
C GLN A 344 5.31 0.92 -23.79
N LEU A 345 4.60 2.00 -23.43
CA LEU A 345 5.22 3.31 -23.23
C LEU A 345 6.26 3.27 -22.10
N TRP A 346 5.95 2.60 -21.00
CA TRP A 346 6.88 2.42 -19.89
C TRP A 346 8.10 1.58 -20.29
N LEU A 347 7.87 0.48 -21.03
CA LEU A 347 8.92 -0.39 -21.53
C LEU A 347 9.88 0.36 -22.47
N ASP A 348 9.35 1.15 -23.39
CA ASP A 348 10.14 1.93 -24.36
C ASP A 348 10.95 3.03 -23.65
N ARG A 349 10.35 3.75 -22.71
CA ARG A 349 11.04 4.74 -21.87
C ARG A 349 12.21 4.13 -21.10
N ASN A 350 12.02 2.96 -20.51
CA ASN A 350 13.07 2.30 -19.73
C ASN A 350 14.16 1.66 -20.59
N ARG A 351 13.88 1.27 -21.85
CA ARG A 351 14.91 0.86 -22.82
C ARG A 351 15.77 2.02 -23.26
N ALA A 352 15.18 3.18 -23.53
CA ALA A 352 15.92 4.39 -23.89
C ALA A 352 16.91 4.80 -22.80
N VAL A 353 16.46 4.84 -21.53
CA VAL A 353 17.33 5.16 -20.39
C VAL A 353 18.49 4.16 -20.25
N ALA A 354 18.25 2.87 -20.51
CA ALA A 354 19.32 1.85 -20.47
C ALA A 354 20.31 2.00 -21.63
N GLY A 355 19.87 2.41 -22.80
CA GLY A 355 20.71 2.69 -23.98
C GLY A 355 21.62 3.90 -23.74
N ASP A 356 21.09 4.99 -23.25
CA ASP A 356 21.85 6.21 -22.94
C ASP A 356 22.91 5.99 -21.84
N ALA A 357 22.62 5.14 -20.87
CA ALA A 357 23.57 4.77 -19.80
C ALA A 357 24.73 3.92 -20.32
N ALA A 358 24.51 3.11 -21.37
CA ALA A 358 25.54 2.29 -22.01
C ALA A 358 26.43 3.09 -22.98
N ASP A 359 25.93 4.19 -23.55
CA ASP A 359 26.64 5.04 -24.51
C ASP A 359 27.42 6.20 -23.86
N THR A 360 27.40 6.35 -22.53
CA THR A 360 28.23 7.35 -21.85
C THR A 360 29.67 6.82 -21.75
N PRO A 361 30.65 7.39 -22.52
CA PRO A 361 32.03 6.92 -22.48
C PRO A 361 32.60 7.17 -21.10
N GLY A 362 33.04 6.12 -20.42
CA GLY A 362 33.76 6.22 -19.17
C GLY A 362 34.85 7.25 -19.25
N ALA A 363 34.91 8.17 -18.29
CA ALA A 363 36.04 9.07 -18.09
C ALA A 363 37.29 8.17 -17.83
N ALA A 364 37.99 7.87 -18.91
CA ALA A 364 39.24 7.13 -18.85
C ALA A 364 40.31 7.97 -18.16
N ASP A 365 40.88 7.40 -17.14
CA ASP A 365 42.08 7.77 -16.42
C ASP A 365 43.08 8.61 -17.25
N SER A 366 43.23 9.86 -16.89
CA SER A 366 44.42 10.62 -17.19
C SER A 366 45.41 10.49 -16.03
N VAL A 367 46.06 9.32 -15.93
CA VAL A 367 47.28 9.21 -15.15
C VAL A 367 48.40 9.89 -15.93
N GLY A 368 48.66 11.12 -15.55
CA GLY A 368 49.86 11.85 -16.02
C GLY A 368 51.09 11.21 -15.40
N THR A 369 51.86 10.51 -16.24
CA THR A 369 53.25 10.12 -15.94
C THR A 369 54.11 11.36 -15.89
N GLY A 370 54.36 11.90 -14.69
CA GLY A 370 55.41 12.87 -14.45
C GLY A 370 56.76 12.22 -14.48
N ASP A 371 57.50 12.47 -15.52
CA ASP A 371 58.92 12.15 -15.73
C ASP A 371 59.78 12.97 -14.76
N THR A 372 60.35 12.33 -13.75
CA THR A 372 61.42 12.91 -12.89
C THR A 372 62.78 12.60 -13.50
N ARG A 373 63.36 13.53 -14.25
CA ARG A 373 64.79 13.52 -14.54
C ARG A 373 65.58 14.16 -13.40
N ASP A 374 66.33 13.33 -12.81
CA ASP A 374 67.64 13.41 -12.25
C ASP A 374 68.51 14.62 -12.62
N SER A 375 69.04 15.29 -11.63
CA SER A 375 70.32 15.98 -11.76
C SER A 375 71.04 16.02 -10.42
N ALA A 376 72.16 15.27 -10.42
CA ALA A 376 73.10 15.21 -9.33
C ALA A 376 73.99 16.46 -9.19
N ASP A 377 74.36 16.71 -7.91
CA ASP A 377 75.76 17.00 -7.47
C ASP A 377 76.32 18.43 -7.62
N PRO A 378 77.42 18.79 -6.92
CA PRO A 378 77.75 18.55 -5.51
C PRO A 378 78.25 19.86 -4.84
N ALA A 379 78.27 19.96 -3.55
CA ALA A 379 79.37 20.47 -2.70
C ALA A 379 78.96 20.41 -1.20
#